data_00f606293df7e08f04e44c2c9863da94
#
_entry.id   00f606293df7e08f04e44c2c9863da94
#
_cell.length_a   1.000
_cell.length_b   1.000
_cell.length_c   1.000
_cell.angle_alpha   90.00
_cell.angle_beta   90.00
_cell.angle_gamma   90.00
#
_symmetry.space_group_name_H-M   'P 1'
#
loop_
_entity.id
_entity.type
_entity.pdbx_description
1 polymer ?
#
loop_
_entity_poly.entity_id
_entity_poly.type
_entity_poly.pdbx_seq_one_letter_code
_entity_poly.pdbx_strand_id
1 'polypeptide(L)'
;MPRVSEFFGIVIYMYWFDQQRHHAPHLHARVAGEEAVFTLDGNCIDGDLGPRATRLIVEWCQERQAELAEAWAAAVAGKEIPWVAPLR
;
A
#
# COMPACT_ATOMS: atom_id res chain seq x y z
N MET A 1 -0.72 7.96 10.57
CA MET A 1 -0.34 7.34 9.30
C MET A 1 -1.44 7.56 8.28
N PRO A 2 -1.12 8.06 7.11
CA PRO A 2 -2.15 8.32 6.11
C PRO A 2 -2.73 7.02 5.55
N ARG A 3 -4.04 6.90 5.66
CA ARG A 3 -4.77 5.80 5.07
C ARG A 3 -5.08 6.19 3.62
N VAL A 4 -4.73 5.34 2.67
CA VAL A 4 -4.92 5.66 1.26
C VAL A 4 -5.99 4.83 0.57
N SER A 5 -6.39 3.71 1.15
CA SER A 5 -7.50 2.91 0.63
C SER A 5 -7.96 1.91 1.68
N GLU A 6 -9.14 1.33 1.43
CA GLU A 6 -9.66 0.26 2.28
C GLU A 6 -10.64 -0.57 1.46
N PHE A 7 -10.45 -1.89 1.46
CA PHE A 7 -11.33 -2.81 0.72
C PHE A 7 -11.23 -4.22 1.30
N PHE A 8 -12.35 -4.88 1.40
CA PHE A 8 -12.47 -6.28 1.86
C PHE A 8 -11.73 -6.56 3.17
N GLY A 9 -11.80 -5.60 4.12
CA GLY A 9 -11.14 -5.75 5.41
C GLY A 9 -9.65 -5.44 5.40
N ILE A 10 -9.12 -5.00 4.27
CA ILE A 10 -7.71 -4.64 4.12
C ILE A 10 -7.61 -3.11 4.18
N VAL A 11 -6.78 -2.59 5.07
CA VAL A 11 -6.54 -1.15 5.15
C VAL A 11 -5.15 -0.87 4.63
N ILE A 12 -5.05 0.09 3.71
CA ILE A 12 -3.78 0.45 3.08
C ILE A 12 -3.31 1.79 3.61
N TYR A 13 -2.04 1.83 4.02
CA TYR A 13 -1.38 3.04 4.51
C TYR A 13 -0.16 3.32 3.65
N MET A 14 0.22 4.60 3.57
CA MET A 14 1.43 4.96 2.85
C MET A 14 2.11 6.11 3.58
N TYR A 15 3.41 5.98 3.78
CA TYR A 15 4.26 7.04 4.30
C TYR A 15 5.68 6.75 3.83
N TRP A 16 6.45 7.82 3.57
CA TRP A 16 7.71 7.65 2.86
C TRP A 16 8.93 7.51 3.77
N PHE A 17 8.84 7.98 4.99
CA PHE A 17 10.05 8.08 5.82
C PHE A 17 10.41 6.80 6.57
N ASP A 18 9.87 5.67 6.15
CA ASP A 18 10.27 4.35 6.64
C ASP A 18 11.49 3.84 5.89
N GLN A 19 12.36 4.77 5.53
CA GLN A 19 13.47 4.49 4.61
C GLN A 19 14.62 3.73 5.26
N GLN A 20 14.62 3.61 6.57
CA GLN A 20 15.64 2.81 7.22
C GLN A 20 15.50 1.34 6.93
N ARG A 21 14.31 0.90 6.54
CA ARG A 21 14.02 -0.49 6.24
C ARG A 21 13.62 -0.71 4.79
N HIS A 22 12.92 0.26 4.20
CA HIS A 22 12.35 0.10 2.86
C HIS A 22 12.61 1.36 2.05
N HIS A 23 13.58 1.28 1.13
CA HIS A 23 13.98 2.44 0.32
C HIS A 23 13.16 2.61 -0.95
N ALA A 24 12.65 1.50 -1.50
CA ALA A 24 11.83 1.53 -2.70
C ALA A 24 10.44 2.06 -2.39
N PRO A 25 9.70 2.59 -3.39
CA PRO A 25 8.31 2.94 -3.19
C PRO A 25 7.51 1.76 -2.66
N HIS A 26 6.73 1.98 -1.61
CA HIS A 26 6.04 0.89 -0.93
C HIS A 26 4.78 1.36 -0.22
N LEU A 27 3.95 0.41 0.16
CA LEU A 27 2.76 0.64 0.95
C LEU A 27 2.70 -0.38 2.09
N HIS A 28 1.91 -0.05 3.10
CA HIS A 28 1.66 -0.94 4.23
C HIS A 28 0.21 -1.40 4.17
N ALA A 29 -0.02 -2.69 4.37
CA ALA A 29 -1.36 -3.26 4.39
C ALA A 29 -1.60 -3.92 5.73
N ARG A 30 -2.79 -3.72 6.29
CA ARG A 30 -3.15 -4.29 7.59
C ARG A 30 -4.46 -5.04 7.49
N VAL A 31 -4.47 -6.25 8.04
CA VAL A 31 -5.65 -7.10 8.10
C VAL A 31 -5.70 -7.74 9.48
N ALA A 32 -6.79 -7.52 10.22
CA ALA A 32 -7.02 -8.19 11.51
C ALA A 32 -5.84 -8.05 12.47
N GLY A 33 -5.22 -6.89 12.51
CA GLY A 33 -4.11 -6.62 13.42
C GLY A 33 -2.74 -7.03 12.91
N GLU A 34 -2.66 -7.71 11.77
CA GLU A 34 -1.38 -8.09 11.17
C GLU A 34 -1.04 -7.15 10.03
N GLU A 35 0.24 -6.93 9.82
CA GLU A 35 0.70 -5.96 8.85
C GLU A 35 1.73 -6.58 7.91
N ALA A 36 1.72 -6.15 6.65
CA ALA A 36 2.73 -6.51 5.67
C ALA A 36 3.07 -5.30 4.83
N VAL A 37 4.23 -5.34 4.18
CA VAL A 37 4.70 -4.26 3.32
C VAL A 37 4.82 -4.79 1.91
N PHE A 38 4.32 -4.00 0.96
CA PHE A 38 4.31 -4.37 -0.45
C PHE A 38 4.94 -3.26 -1.27
N THR A 39 5.60 -3.63 -2.37
CA THR A 39 5.98 -2.65 -3.37
C THR A 39 4.72 -2.20 -4.10
N LEU A 40 4.81 -1.11 -4.86
CA LEU A 40 3.62 -0.58 -5.54
C LEU A 40 3.11 -1.50 -6.65
N ASP A 41 3.93 -2.44 -7.11
CA ASP A 41 3.50 -3.43 -8.11
C ASP A 41 3.01 -4.74 -7.47
N GLY A 42 2.92 -4.77 -6.14
CA GLY A 42 2.25 -5.89 -5.46
C GLY A 42 3.16 -6.97 -4.91
N ASN A 43 4.49 -6.75 -4.88
CA ASN A 43 5.39 -7.74 -4.28
C ASN A 43 5.47 -7.53 -2.78
N CYS A 44 5.21 -8.60 -2.01
CA CYS A 44 5.32 -8.54 -0.56
C CYS A 44 6.79 -8.60 -0.18
N ILE A 45 7.27 -7.58 0.50
CA ILE A 45 8.69 -7.49 0.91
C ILE A 45 8.89 -7.65 2.40
N ASP A 46 7.82 -7.67 3.18
CA ASP A 46 7.91 -7.88 4.62
C ASP A 46 6.54 -8.30 5.14
N GLY A 47 6.53 -9.23 6.09
CA GLY A 47 5.29 -9.71 6.69
C GLY A 47 4.56 -10.73 5.83
N ASP A 48 3.38 -11.16 6.29
CA ASP A 48 2.58 -12.16 5.60
C ASP A 48 1.13 -12.02 6.05
N LEU A 49 0.23 -11.72 5.10
CA LEU A 49 -1.20 -11.57 5.39
C LEU A 49 -2.02 -12.77 4.88
N GLY A 50 -1.33 -13.81 4.41
CA GLY A 50 -1.99 -14.99 3.88
C GLY A 50 -2.36 -14.85 2.41
N PRO A 51 -2.70 -15.96 1.76
CA PRO A 51 -2.89 -15.98 0.30
C PRO A 51 -4.07 -15.15 -0.19
N ARG A 52 -5.17 -15.11 0.58
CA ARG A 52 -6.35 -14.36 0.16
C ARG A 52 -6.08 -12.86 0.11
N ALA A 53 -5.58 -12.30 1.21
CA ALA A 53 -5.32 -10.87 1.27
C ALA A 53 -4.23 -10.49 0.27
N THR A 54 -3.17 -11.29 0.17
CA THR A 54 -2.08 -11.02 -0.76
C THR A 54 -2.60 -10.96 -2.19
N ARG A 55 -3.45 -11.90 -2.59
CA ARG A 55 -4.01 -11.91 -3.96
C ARG A 55 -4.82 -10.64 -4.23
N LEU A 56 -5.64 -10.23 -3.27
CA LEU A 56 -6.46 -9.02 -3.43
C LEU A 56 -5.59 -7.77 -3.53
N ILE A 57 -4.53 -7.70 -2.74
CA ILE A 57 -3.61 -6.56 -2.78
C ILE A 57 -2.86 -6.50 -4.11
N VAL A 58 -2.39 -7.65 -4.61
CA VAL A 58 -1.71 -7.71 -5.89
C VAL A 58 -2.62 -7.23 -7.02
N GLU A 59 -3.86 -7.71 -7.03
CA GLU A 59 -4.83 -7.31 -8.04
C GLU A 59 -5.10 -5.81 -7.99
N TRP A 60 -5.30 -5.28 -6.79
CA TRP A 60 -5.53 -3.84 -6.59
C TRP A 60 -4.34 -3.01 -7.06
N CYS A 61 -3.12 -3.41 -6.68
CA CYS A 61 -1.91 -2.69 -7.09
C CYS A 61 -1.80 -2.64 -8.61
N GLN A 62 -2.07 -3.75 -9.29
CA GLN A 62 -1.96 -3.79 -10.73
C GLN A 62 -3.01 -2.91 -11.42
N GLU A 63 -4.18 -2.79 -10.82
CA GLU A 63 -5.24 -1.94 -11.38
C GLU A 63 -5.00 -0.45 -11.13
N ARG A 64 -4.24 -0.11 -10.10
CA ARG A 64 -4.11 1.28 -9.63
C ARG A 64 -2.69 1.84 -9.76
N GLN A 65 -1.93 1.38 -10.74
CA GLN A 65 -0.53 1.76 -10.87
C GLN A 65 -0.32 3.27 -10.95
N ALA A 66 -1.09 3.97 -11.78
CA ALA A 66 -0.95 5.42 -11.93
C ALA A 66 -1.31 6.16 -10.64
N GLU A 67 -2.40 5.74 -9.99
CA GLU A 67 -2.84 6.35 -8.74
C GLU A 67 -1.84 6.13 -7.61
N LEU A 68 -1.25 4.93 -7.56
CA LEU A 68 -0.25 4.62 -6.54
C LEU A 68 1.02 5.42 -6.74
N ALA A 69 1.44 5.61 -7.98
CA ALA A 69 2.60 6.44 -8.28
C ALA A 69 2.38 7.88 -7.84
N GLU A 70 1.19 8.42 -8.08
CA GLU A 70 0.83 9.76 -7.64
C GLU A 70 0.82 9.86 -6.12
N ALA A 71 0.25 8.84 -5.46
CA ALA A 71 0.19 8.82 -3.99
C ALA A 71 1.60 8.80 -3.40
N TRP A 72 2.49 8.00 -3.96
CA TRP A 72 3.86 7.93 -3.49
C TRP A 72 4.59 9.26 -3.70
N ALA A 73 4.42 9.89 -4.87
CA ALA A 73 5.03 11.19 -5.15
C ALA A 73 4.55 12.25 -4.14
N ALA A 74 3.27 12.24 -3.80
CA ALA A 74 2.72 13.15 -2.80
C ALA A 74 3.34 12.89 -1.42
N ALA A 75 3.49 11.62 -1.05
CA ALA A 75 4.08 11.26 0.23
C ALA A 75 5.52 11.75 0.33
N VAL A 76 6.32 11.53 -0.70
CA VAL A 76 7.71 11.98 -0.75
C VAL A 76 7.81 13.50 -0.66
N ALA A 77 6.90 14.19 -1.33
CA ALA A 77 6.89 15.67 -1.36
C ALA A 77 6.33 16.28 -0.07
N GLY A 78 5.87 15.46 0.87
CA GLY A 78 5.27 15.96 2.10
C GLY A 78 3.90 16.60 1.89
N LYS A 79 3.24 16.23 0.79
CA LYS A 79 1.90 16.73 0.48
C LYS A 79 0.85 15.74 0.95
N GLU A 80 -0.40 16.19 0.95
CA GLU A 80 -1.51 15.33 1.30
C GLU A 80 -1.61 14.19 0.28
N ILE A 81 -1.68 12.95 0.78
CA ILE A 81 -1.72 11.78 -0.10
C ILE A 81 -3.16 11.55 -0.57
N PRO A 82 -3.40 11.51 -1.88
CA PRO A 82 -4.76 11.32 -2.37
C PRO A 82 -5.29 9.92 -2.06
N TRP A 83 -6.59 9.83 -1.88
CA TRP A 83 -7.28 8.56 -1.70
C TRP A 83 -7.23 7.78 -3.01
N VAL A 84 -6.88 6.50 -2.93
CA VAL A 84 -6.84 5.62 -4.10
C VAL A 84 -8.10 4.75 -4.10
N ALA A 85 -8.76 4.66 -5.24
CA ALA A 85 -10.00 3.91 -5.34
C ALA A 85 -9.79 2.45 -4.90
N PRO A 86 -10.74 1.89 -4.14
CA PRO A 86 -10.61 0.52 -3.65
C PRO A 86 -10.81 -0.52 -4.74
N LEU A 87 -10.42 -1.74 -4.44
CA LEU A 87 -10.74 -2.89 -5.29
C LEU A 87 -12.22 -3.20 -5.21
N ARG A 88 -12.83 -3.55 -6.33
CA ARG A 88 -14.25 -3.83 -6.39
C ARG A 88 -14.56 -5.22 -6.89
#